data_ac788ceb18c837acaf5422995b1a087c
#
_entry.id   ac788ceb18c837acaf5422995b1a087c
#
_cell.length_a   1.000
_cell.length_b   1.000
_cell.length_c   1.000
_cell.angle_alpha   90.00
_cell.angle_beta   90.00
_cell.angle_gamma   90.00
#
_symmetry.space_group_name_H-M   'P 1'
#
loop_
_entity.id
_entity.type
_entity.pdbx_description
1 polymer ?
#
loop_
_entity_poly.entity_id
_entity_poly.type
_entity_poly.pdbx_seq_one_letter_code
_entity_poly.pdbx_strand_id
1 'polypeptide(L)'
;MTLISGCLALALAGGGAAAYKYGLFSDIGDPVSFGKVQEKAVAAADVPPEVLMPTGPKASFVRTYRLPDGTQIGRTTLTGKKSGFTGDVWVWVPKEYDDPKYAHSGFPVLISLPGGRGYPTNYWGTGPGLGLQQAVSDGAKAGKSLPFILIMPVHNADTKHHFDASDIPGQPRMGTWMVEDIPDFTKANFRTWTSRDGWAFMGSSAGGFGAFKHVLKHPDRFKAAIASGVDIVPDSALWKGNTQAMDADNPEKLAAKLIAAGGPDVYINFQIGTAETGRDKAEKFMNDFGKGPVHTSLQVIQDGEHNGKSYVRGMREGSLEWISKVMKGPTPDPAVR
;
A
#
# COMPACT_ATOMS: atom_id res chain seq x y z
N MET A 1 -11.42 53.09 6.60
CA MET A 1 -11.68 51.67 6.82
C MET A 1 -11.80 50.93 5.45
N THR A 2 -10.78 51.04 4.57
CA THR A 2 -10.91 50.56 3.18
C THR A 2 -9.55 50.13 2.57
N LEU A 3 -8.61 49.60 3.34
CA LEU A 3 -7.27 49.23 2.85
C LEU A 3 -6.83 47.79 3.21
N ILE A 4 -7.69 46.98 3.87
CA ILE A 4 -7.30 45.61 4.26
C ILE A 4 -7.88 44.55 3.32
N SER A 5 -8.92 44.86 2.53
CA SER A 5 -9.55 43.87 1.62
C SER A 5 -8.77 43.62 0.32
N GLY A 6 -7.86 44.51 -0.08
CA GLY A 6 -7.13 44.36 -1.34
C GLY A 6 -5.97 43.35 -1.31
N CYS A 7 -5.29 43.22 -0.17
CA CYS A 7 -4.13 42.36 -0.07
C CYS A 7 -4.49 40.87 0.02
N LEU A 8 -5.63 40.50 0.58
CA LEU A 8 -6.07 39.11 0.68
C LEU A 8 -6.54 38.55 -0.68
N ALA A 9 -7.20 39.41 -1.49
CA ALA A 9 -7.65 39.03 -2.83
C ALA A 9 -6.44 38.83 -3.81
N LEU A 10 -5.37 39.62 -3.67
CA LEU A 10 -4.17 39.51 -4.48
C LEU A 10 -3.34 38.26 -4.11
N ALA A 11 -3.30 37.87 -2.83
CA ALA A 11 -2.61 36.66 -2.40
C ALA A 11 -3.33 35.37 -2.89
N LEU A 12 -4.66 35.35 -2.90
CA LEU A 12 -5.46 34.24 -3.42
C LEU A 12 -5.41 34.18 -4.96
N ALA A 13 -5.40 35.32 -5.63
CA ALA A 13 -5.25 35.36 -7.09
C ALA A 13 -3.85 34.98 -7.55
N GLY A 14 -2.80 35.38 -6.81
CA GLY A 14 -1.42 35.03 -7.09
C GLY A 14 -1.14 33.54 -6.88
N GLY A 15 -1.68 32.95 -5.82
CA GLY A 15 -1.58 31.50 -5.54
C GLY A 15 -2.33 30.67 -6.57
N GLY A 16 -3.54 31.07 -6.95
CA GLY A 16 -4.34 30.44 -7.99
C GLY A 16 -3.69 30.51 -9.38
N ALA A 17 -3.11 31.66 -9.76
CA ALA A 17 -2.42 31.85 -11.02
C ALA A 17 -1.11 31.05 -11.12
N ALA A 18 -0.37 30.93 -10.01
CA ALA A 18 0.83 30.08 -9.96
C ALA A 18 0.45 28.60 -10.07
N ALA A 19 -0.57 28.15 -9.34
CA ALA A 19 -1.08 26.79 -9.43
C ALA A 19 -1.59 26.45 -10.84
N TYR A 20 -2.28 27.37 -11.50
CA TYR A 20 -2.73 27.23 -12.89
C TYR A 20 -1.56 27.19 -13.88
N LYS A 21 -0.56 28.09 -13.71
CA LYS A 21 0.64 28.17 -14.56
C LYS A 21 1.52 26.90 -14.46
N TYR A 22 1.51 26.22 -13.34
CA TYR A 22 2.22 24.95 -13.12
C TYR A 22 1.35 23.71 -13.36
N GLY A 23 0.13 23.86 -13.86
CA GLY A 23 -0.76 22.74 -14.19
C GLY A 23 -1.23 21.90 -13.01
N LEU A 24 -1.12 22.43 -11.78
CA LEU A 24 -1.42 21.70 -10.56
C LEU A 24 -2.90 21.30 -10.41
N PHE A 25 -3.81 21.96 -11.14
CA PHE A 25 -5.26 21.69 -11.08
C PHE A 25 -5.90 21.41 -12.45
N SER A 26 -5.17 21.57 -13.56
CA SER A 26 -5.76 21.50 -14.90
C SER A 26 -6.16 20.09 -15.34
N ASP A 27 -5.69 19.06 -14.64
CA ASP A 27 -5.81 17.68 -15.08
C ASP A 27 -6.52 16.74 -14.07
N ILE A 28 -7.01 17.26 -12.94
CA ILE A 28 -7.75 16.45 -11.96
C ILE A 28 -9.11 16.08 -12.56
N GLY A 29 -9.45 14.78 -12.50
CA GLY A 29 -10.69 14.24 -13.08
C GLY A 29 -10.55 13.72 -14.51
N ASP A 30 -9.44 14.02 -15.20
CA ASP A 30 -9.20 13.47 -16.53
C ASP A 30 -9.00 11.95 -16.48
N PRO A 31 -9.40 11.22 -17.53
CA PRO A 31 -9.06 9.81 -17.66
C PRO A 31 -7.54 9.58 -17.60
N VAL A 32 -7.11 8.56 -16.89
CA VAL A 32 -5.72 8.10 -16.86
C VAL A 32 -5.63 6.64 -17.23
N SER A 33 -4.63 6.30 -18.05
CA SER A 33 -4.29 4.92 -18.39
C SER A 33 -2.87 4.63 -17.89
N PHE A 34 -2.69 3.43 -17.38
CA PHE A 34 -1.41 2.89 -16.98
C PHE A 34 -0.95 1.83 -17.99
N GLY A 35 0.36 1.70 -18.21
CA GLY A 35 0.92 0.67 -19.08
C GLY A 35 0.80 0.96 -20.58
N LYS A 36 1.03 2.20 -21.00
CA LYS A 36 0.91 2.63 -22.41
C LYS A 36 1.81 1.87 -23.39
N VAL A 37 2.95 1.35 -22.94
CA VAL A 37 3.90 0.63 -23.79
C VAL A 37 3.40 -0.77 -24.16
N GLN A 38 2.41 -1.31 -23.45
CA GLN A 38 1.91 -2.68 -23.63
C GLN A 38 0.84 -2.86 -24.69
N GLU A 39 0.27 -1.80 -25.22
CA GLU A 39 -0.73 -1.87 -26.31
C GLU A 39 -0.11 -2.34 -27.64
N LYS A 40 1.23 -2.31 -27.77
CA LYS A 40 1.95 -2.95 -28.87
C LYS A 40 2.31 -4.38 -28.47
N ALA A 41 1.37 -5.28 -28.68
CA ALA A 41 1.49 -6.74 -28.74
C ALA A 41 2.84 -7.35 -28.28
N VAL A 42 2.97 -7.55 -26.96
CA VAL A 42 3.87 -8.56 -26.42
C VAL A 42 3.28 -9.91 -26.79
N ALA A 43 3.99 -10.71 -27.61
CA ALA A 43 3.54 -12.05 -27.93
C ALA A 43 3.48 -12.87 -26.63
N ALA A 44 2.37 -13.55 -26.36
CA ALA A 44 2.18 -14.32 -25.12
C ALA A 44 3.27 -15.42 -24.92
N ALA A 45 3.94 -15.83 -25.99
CA ALA A 45 5.03 -16.80 -25.97
C ALA A 45 6.32 -16.28 -25.31
N ASP A 46 6.49 -14.96 -25.20
CA ASP A 46 7.70 -14.32 -24.67
C ASP A 46 7.60 -13.95 -23.18
N VAL A 47 6.43 -14.17 -22.56
CA VAL A 47 6.19 -13.84 -21.15
C VAL A 47 6.61 -15.01 -20.25
N PRO A 48 7.53 -14.80 -19.30
CA PRO A 48 7.91 -15.85 -18.35
C PRO A 48 6.70 -16.36 -17.55
N PRO A 49 6.62 -17.68 -17.24
CA PRO A 49 5.47 -18.29 -16.58
C PRO A 49 5.18 -17.74 -15.18
N GLU A 50 6.20 -17.16 -14.54
CA GLU A 50 6.05 -16.50 -13.23
C GLU A 50 5.48 -15.08 -13.31
N VAL A 51 5.26 -14.53 -14.51
CA VAL A 51 4.66 -13.20 -14.74
C VAL A 51 3.19 -13.38 -15.10
N LEU A 52 2.35 -12.67 -14.39
CA LEU A 52 0.94 -12.55 -14.71
C LEU A 52 0.69 -11.24 -15.49
N MET A 53 0.35 -11.37 -16.75
CA MET A 53 -0.12 -10.25 -17.57
C MET A 53 -1.54 -9.83 -17.14
N PRO A 54 -1.94 -8.57 -17.37
CA PRO A 54 -3.29 -8.11 -17.00
C PRO A 54 -4.38 -9.00 -17.59
N THR A 55 -5.24 -9.57 -16.71
CA THR A 55 -6.27 -10.53 -17.14
C THR A 55 -7.57 -9.86 -17.59
N GLY A 56 -7.72 -8.52 -17.29
CA GLY A 56 -8.95 -7.78 -17.54
C GLY A 56 -10.17 -8.27 -16.72
N PRO A 57 -11.31 -7.59 -16.87
CA PRO A 57 -11.46 -6.33 -17.57
C PRO A 57 -10.69 -5.19 -16.91
N LYS A 58 -10.11 -4.30 -17.72
CA LYS A 58 -9.40 -3.12 -17.21
C LYS A 58 -10.37 -2.13 -16.58
N ALA A 59 -10.01 -1.59 -15.42
CA ALA A 59 -10.75 -0.52 -14.76
C ALA A 59 -10.50 0.83 -15.47
N SER A 60 -11.50 1.70 -15.39
CA SER A 60 -11.33 3.11 -15.77
C SER A 60 -10.85 3.90 -14.58
N PHE A 61 -9.82 4.73 -14.77
CA PHE A 61 -9.25 5.56 -13.72
C PHE A 61 -9.45 7.04 -14.06
N VAL A 62 -9.70 7.85 -13.01
CA VAL A 62 -9.65 9.31 -13.09
C VAL A 62 -8.42 9.79 -12.32
N ARG A 63 -7.73 10.79 -12.87
CA ARG A 63 -6.53 11.36 -12.26
C ARG A 63 -6.90 12.16 -11.02
N THR A 64 -6.25 11.85 -9.90
CA THR A 64 -6.36 12.61 -8.66
C THR A 64 -5.14 13.48 -8.40
N TYR A 65 -3.98 13.10 -8.95
CA TYR A 65 -2.75 13.86 -8.82
C TYR A 65 -1.72 13.50 -9.88
N ARG A 66 -0.85 14.45 -10.25
CA ARG A 66 0.35 14.23 -11.07
C ARG A 66 1.59 14.60 -10.27
N LEU A 67 2.53 13.69 -10.18
CA LEU A 67 3.81 13.92 -9.51
C LEU A 67 4.76 14.77 -10.37
N PRO A 68 5.78 15.41 -9.77
CA PRO A 68 6.78 16.18 -10.50
C PRO A 68 7.56 15.38 -11.55
N ASP A 69 7.71 14.07 -11.37
CA ASP A 69 8.36 13.17 -12.33
C ASP A 69 7.47 12.75 -13.51
N GLY A 70 6.23 13.27 -13.56
CA GLY A 70 5.23 13.02 -14.59
C GLY A 70 4.36 11.80 -14.34
N THR A 71 4.65 10.96 -13.35
CA THR A 71 3.79 9.84 -12.96
C THR A 71 2.48 10.34 -12.34
N GLN A 72 1.46 9.48 -12.28
CA GLN A 72 0.11 9.90 -11.93
C GLN A 72 -0.51 8.97 -10.90
N ILE A 73 -1.36 9.54 -10.05
CA ILE A 73 -2.25 8.76 -9.18
C ILE A 73 -3.62 8.74 -9.85
N GLY A 74 -4.12 7.55 -10.14
CA GLY A 74 -5.47 7.31 -10.64
C GLY A 74 -6.37 6.75 -9.53
N ARG A 75 -7.64 7.11 -9.55
CA ARG A 75 -8.68 6.56 -8.68
C ARG A 75 -9.74 5.85 -9.50
N THR A 76 -10.25 4.76 -8.97
CA THR A 76 -11.44 4.05 -9.47
C THR A 76 -12.31 3.60 -8.31
N THR A 77 -13.58 3.35 -8.56
CA THR A 77 -14.47 2.67 -7.61
C THR A 77 -14.55 1.20 -8.00
N LEU A 78 -14.28 0.32 -7.05
CA LEU A 78 -14.32 -1.12 -7.21
C LEU A 78 -15.50 -1.70 -6.42
N THR A 79 -16.29 -2.54 -7.08
CA THR A 79 -17.25 -3.44 -6.40
C THR A 79 -16.62 -4.82 -6.29
N GLY A 80 -16.26 -5.21 -5.08
CA GLY A 80 -15.62 -6.50 -4.79
C GLY A 80 -16.61 -7.64 -4.98
N LYS A 81 -16.27 -8.59 -5.85
CA LYS A 81 -17.13 -9.74 -6.17
C LYS A 81 -17.20 -10.74 -5.02
N LYS A 82 -16.14 -10.81 -4.19
CA LYS A 82 -16.02 -11.78 -3.10
C LYS A 82 -16.50 -11.20 -1.77
N SER A 83 -16.14 -9.94 -1.47
CA SER A 83 -16.60 -9.26 -0.25
C SER A 83 -18.02 -8.71 -0.37
N GLY A 84 -18.47 -8.35 -1.56
CA GLY A 84 -19.69 -7.58 -1.80
C GLY A 84 -19.56 -6.10 -1.44
N PHE A 85 -18.38 -5.65 -1.00
CA PHE A 85 -18.12 -4.26 -0.63
C PHE A 85 -17.79 -3.41 -1.86
N THR A 86 -18.27 -2.16 -1.85
CA THR A 86 -17.92 -1.17 -2.87
C THR A 86 -17.15 -0.02 -2.24
N GLY A 87 -15.96 0.27 -2.76
CA GLY A 87 -15.10 1.33 -2.25
C GLY A 87 -14.11 1.85 -3.28
N ASP A 88 -13.51 3.00 -2.99
CA ASP A 88 -12.53 3.61 -3.85
C ASP A 88 -11.14 2.98 -3.66
N VAL A 89 -10.42 2.88 -4.77
CA VAL A 89 -9.05 2.40 -4.85
C VAL A 89 -8.23 3.42 -5.63
N TRP A 90 -7.17 3.93 -5.01
CA TRP A 90 -6.15 4.74 -5.69
C TRP A 90 -5.01 3.84 -6.12
N VAL A 91 -4.41 4.17 -7.25
CA VAL A 91 -3.30 3.43 -7.82
C VAL A 91 -2.22 4.39 -8.29
N TRP A 92 -0.98 4.04 -8.01
CA TRP A 92 0.19 4.64 -8.62
C TRP A 92 1.11 3.54 -9.15
N VAL A 93 1.62 3.74 -10.36
CA VAL A 93 2.63 2.87 -10.96
C VAL A 93 3.94 3.63 -11.12
N PRO A 94 5.08 2.99 -10.86
CA PRO A 94 6.39 3.60 -11.01
C PRO A 94 6.72 3.83 -12.49
N LYS A 95 7.66 4.73 -12.75
CA LYS A 95 8.07 5.07 -14.12
C LYS A 95 8.63 3.87 -14.90
N GLU A 96 9.31 2.99 -14.18
CA GLU A 96 9.88 1.74 -14.69
C GLU A 96 8.83 0.79 -15.27
N TYR A 97 7.57 0.93 -14.87
CA TYR A 97 6.47 0.11 -15.38
C TYR A 97 6.24 0.31 -16.88
N ASP A 98 6.49 1.51 -17.39
CA ASP A 98 6.38 1.86 -18.82
C ASP A 98 7.73 1.80 -19.58
N ASP A 99 8.81 1.37 -18.92
CA ASP A 99 10.11 1.17 -19.58
C ASP A 99 10.07 -0.12 -20.41
N PRO A 100 10.37 -0.06 -21.73
CA PRO A 100 10.37 -1.21 -22.62
C PRO A 100 11.23 -2.40 -22.14
N LYS A 101 12.32 -2.13 -21.43
CA LYS A 101 13.18 -3.19 -20.88
C LYS A 101 12.51 -4.10 -19.86
N TYR A 102 11.36 -3.69 -19.31
CA TYR A 102 10.56 -4.48 -18.36
C TYR A 102 9.22 -4.92 -18.95
N ALA A 103 9.06 -4.89 -20.28
CA ALA A 103 7.78 -5.22 -20.93
C ALA A 103 7.27 -6.61 -20.58
N HIS A 104 8.17 -7.58 -20.39
CA HIS A 104 7.87 -8.99 -20.08
C HIS A 104 8.03 -9.31 -18.59
N SER A 105 8.14 -8.32 -17.72
CA SER A 105 8.35 -8.52 -16.28
C SER A 105 7.10 -8.27 -15.47
N GLY A 106 6.93 -9.05 -14.40
CA GLY A 106 6.06 -8.70 -13.27
C GLY A 106 6.66 -7.58 -12.44
N PHE A 107 5.81 -6.85 -11.74
CA PHE A 107 6.21 -5.82 -10.78
C PHE A 107 5.76 -6.18 -9.37
N PRO A 108 6.54 -5.83 -8.36
CA PRO A 108 6.11 -6.00 -6.97
C PRO A 108 4.98 -5.04 -6.64
N VAL A 109 4.02 -5.54 -5.87
CA VAL A 109 2.84 -4.80 -5.40
C VAL A 109 2.98 -4.52 -3.92
N LEU A 110 2.72 -3.26 -3.54
CA LEU A 110 2.65 -2.83 -2.15
C LEU A 110 1.25 -2.28 -1.88
N ILE A 111 0.41 -3.09 -1.22
CA ILE A 111 -0.94 -2.67 -0.81
C ILE A 111 -0.80 -1.77 0.40
N SER A 112 -1.20 -0.49 0.25
CA SER A 112 -0.89 0.57 1.21
C SER A 112 -2.15 0.97 1.98
N LEU A 113 -2.22 0.60 3.27
CA LEU A 113 -3.37 0.80 4.13
C LEU A 113 -3.23 2.06 4.98
N PRO A 114 -4.23 2.96 4.99
CA PRO A 114 -4.17 4.17 5.81
C PRO A 114 -4.49 3.86 7.26
N GLY A 115 -4.04 4.72 8.17
CA GLY A 115 -4.45 4.73 9.56
C GLY A 115 -5.81 5.41 9.76
N GLY A 116 -6.24 5.47 11.02
CA GLY A 116 -7.52 6.04 11.40
C GLY A 116 -8.68 5.29 10.75
N ARG A 117 -9.74 6.01 10.35
CA ARG A 117 -10.91 5.38 9.70
C ARG A 117 -10.60 4.89 8.28
N GLY A 118 -9.68 5.53 7.55
CA GLY A 118 -9.33 5.14 6.18
C GLY A 118 -10.55 5.01 5.24
N TYR A 119 -11.57 5.84 5.44
CA TYR A 119 -12.80 5.93 4.68
C TYR A 119 -13.36 7.36 4.76
N PRO A 120 -13.92 7.95 3.71
CA PRO A 120 -14.05 7.41 2.34
C PRO A 120 -12.77 7.55 1.51
N THR A 121 -11.67 7.95 2.10
CA THR A 121 -10.41 8.20 1.40
C THR A 121 -9.24 7.42 2.00
N ASN A 122 -8.24 7.18 1.15
CA ASN A 122 -6.94 6.68 1.58
C ASN A 122 -5.92 7.82 1.39
N TYR A 123 -5.36 8.34 2.48
CA TYR A 123 -4.45 9.49 2.45
C TYR A 123 -3.10 9.21 1.77
N TRP A 124 -2.74 7.94 1.55
CA TRP A 124 -1.58 7.59 0.73
C TRP A 124 -1.81 7.91 -0.75
N GLY A 125 -3.09 7.93 -1.21
CA GLY A 125 -3.48 8.20 -2.59
C GLY A 125 -4.09 9.57 -2.84
N THR A 126 -4.38 10.36 -1.81
CA THR A 126 -5.04 11.66 -1.96
C THR A 126 -4.02 12.81 -2.03
N GLY A 127 -3.70 13.25 -3.24
CA GLY A 127 -2.90 14.44 -3.51
C GLY A 127 -1.42 14.32 -3.16
N PRO A 128 -0.67 15.46 -3.09
CA PRO A 128 0.77 15.47 -2.82
C PRO A 128 1.12 15.01 -1.40
N GLY A 129 0.13 14.96 -0.56
CA GLY A 129 0.01 14.53 0.82
C GLY A 129 1.34 14.24 1.52
N LEU A 130 1.63 12.95 1.63
CA LEU A 130 2.75 12.47 2.44
C LEU A 130 4.01 12.13 1.63
N GLY A 131 3.89 12.03 0.29
CA GLY A 131 5.02 11.76 -0.60
C GLY A 131 5.51 10.31 -0.61
N LEU A 132 4.64 9.34 -0.36
CA LEU A 132 4.97 7.92 -0.44
C LEU A 132 5.43 7.53 -1.85
N GLN A 133 4.70 7.94 -2.89
CA GLN A 133 5.03 7.68 -4.29
C GLN A 133 6.40 8.25 -4.66
N GLN A 134 6.68 9.48 -4.21
CA GLN A 134 7.97 10.12 -4.40
C GLN A 134 9.08 9.37 -3.65
N ALA A 135 8.81 8.84 -2.45
CA ALA A 135 9.77 8.03 -1.70
C ALA A 135 10.16 6.76 -2.45
N VAL A 136 9.18 6.06 -3.03
CA VAL A 136 9.43 4.87 -3.85
C VAL A 136 10.18 5.24 -5.13
N SER A 137 9.76 6.30 -5.84
CA SER A 137 10.42 6.76 -7.07
C SER A 137 11.89 7.15 -6.83
N ASP A 138 12.16 7.94 -5.79
CA ASP A 138 13.53 8.36 -5.43
C ASP A 138 14.38 7.16 -5.00
N GLY A 139 13.80 6.26 -4.22
CA GLY A 139 14.45 5.02 -3.79
C GLY A 139 14.81 4.11 -4.97
N ALA A 140 13.91 3.95 -5.94
CA ALA A 140 14.14 3.14 -7.14
C ALA A 140 15.27 3.73 -8.00
N LYS A 141 15.28 5.06 -8.21
CA LYS A 141 16.37 5.76 -8.92
C LYS A 141 17.72 5.59 -8.22
N ALA A 142 17.72 5.57 -6.87
CA ALA A 142 18.93 5.41 -6.07
C ALA A 142 19.36 3.93 -5.90
N GLY A 143 18.62 2.96 -6.45
CA GLY A 143 18.86 1.54 -6.25
C GLY A 143 18.59 1.04 -4.81
N LYS A 144 17.87 1.84 -4.01
CA LYS A 144 17.54 1.55 -2.60
C LYS A 144 16.12 1.04 -2.40
N SER A 145 15.29 1.09 -3.42
CA SER A 145 13.93 0.55 -3.40
C SER A 145 13.65 -0.19 -4.69
N LEU A 146 12.81 -1.21 -4.61
CA LEU A 146 12.15 -1.74 -5.81
C LEU A 146 11.11 -0.75 -6.32
N PRO A 147 10.84 -0.75 -7.64
CA PRO A 147 9.77 0.06 -8.24
C PRO A 147 8.40 -0.62 -7.99
N PHE A 148 7.86 -0.42 -6.79
CA PHE A 148 6.58 -1.00 -6.39
C PHE A 148 5.39 -0.35 -7.12
N ILE A 149 4.41 -1.15 -7.52
CA ILE A 149 3.05 -0.67 -7.79
C ILE A 149 2.39 -0.42 -6.43
N LEU A 150 1.86 0.79 -6.21
CA LEU A 150 1.14 1.13 -4.99
C LEU A 150 -0.36 1.00 -5.23
N ILE A 151 -1.02 0.13 -4.46
CA ILE A 151 -2.46 -0.04 -4.45
C ILE A 151 -2.99 0.44 -3.10
N MET A 152 -3.84 1.44 -3.12
CA MET A 152 -4.25 2.21 -1.94
C MET A 152 -5.78 2.18 -1.80
N PRO A 153 -6.37 1.06 -1.33
CA PRO A 153 -7.81 0.94 -1.15
C PRO A 153 -8.31 1.70 0.08
N VAL A 154 -9.60 2.03 0.14
CA VAL A 154 -10.24 2.37 1.40
C VAL A 154 -10.13 1.20 2.37
N HIS A 155 -9.92 1.50 3.66
CA HIS A 155 -9.55 0.53 4.68
C HIS A 155 -10.72 0.05 5.53
N ASN A 156 -11.73 0.90 5.73
CA ASN A 156 -12.94 0.58 6.49
C ASN A 156 -14.19 0.79 5.63
N ALA A 157 -15.32 0.32 6.11
CA ALA A 157 -16.58 0.40 5.36
C ALA A 157 -17.37 1.69 5.66
N ASP A 158 -17.03 2.40 6.73
CA ASP A 158 -17.68 3.64 7.12
C ASP A 158 -16.74 4.58 7.90
N THR A 159 -17.24 5.77 8.26
CA THR A 159 -16.50 6.79 9.01
C THR A 159 -16.58 6.61 10.54
N LYS A 160 -17.29 5.62 11.04
CA LYS A 160 -17.61 5.47 12.48
C LYS A 160 -16.82 4.34 13.13
N HIS A 161 -16.57 3.25 12.41
CA HIS A 161 -16.04 2.03 12.98
C HIS A 161 -14.64 1.70 12.44
N HIS A 162 -13.87 0.99 13.24
CA HIS A 162 -12.71 0.24 12.79
C HIS A 162 -13.12 -1.20 12.55
N PHE A 163 -12.70 -1.78 11.45
CA PHE A 163 -13.02 -3.15 11.06
C PHE A 163 -11.82 -4.09 11.21
N ASP A 164 -10.70 -3.60 11.73
CA ASP A 164 -9.43 -4.34 11.89
C ASP A 164 -8.97 -5.05 10.61
N ALA A 165 -9.36 -4.52 9.43
CA ALA A 165 -9.20 -5.18 8.14
C ALA A 165 -9.64 -6.66 8.19
N SER A 166 -10.79 -6.96 8.80
CA SER A 166 -11.27 -8.31 9.14
C SER A 166 -12.67 -8.57 8.62
N ASP A 167 -13.01 -9.84 8.51
CA ASP A 167 -14.37 -10.29 8.26
C ASP A 167 -15.06 -10.54 9.63
N ILE A 168 -15.44 -9.45 10.30
CA ILE A 168 -16.14 -9.55 11.58
C ILE A 168 -17.56 -10.04 11.35
N PRO A 169 -18.05 -11.06 12.08
CA PRO A 169 -19.40 -11.59 11.89
C PRO A 169 -20.49 -10.50 11.93
N GLY A 170 -21.38 -10.50 10.93
CA GLY A 170 -22.44 -9.50 10.81
C GLY A 170 -22.00 -8.12 10.29
N GLN A 171 -20.73 -7.96 9.91
CA GLN A 171 -20.18 -6.72 9.38
C GLN A 171 -19.76 -6.87 7.90
N PRO A 172 -19.50 -5.76 7.17
CA PRO A 172 -18.87 -5.80 5.85
C PRO A 172 -17.56 -6.59 5.89
N ARG A 173 -17.33 -7.40 4.86
CA ARG A 173 -16.20 -8.34 4.78
C ARG A 173 -14.91 -7.65 4.36
N MET A 174 -14.37 -6.81 5.26
CA MET A 174 -13.19 -6.00 4.97
C MET A 174 -11.89 -6.81 4.87
N GLY A 175 -11.81 -7.95 5.53
CA GLY A 175 -10.71 -8.90 5.35
C GLY A 175 -10.69 -9.46 3.92
N THR A 176 -11.82 -9.99 3.45
CA THR A 176 -11.99 -10.48 2.06
C THR A 176 -11.72 -9.37 1.03
N TRP A 177 -12.20 -8.14 1.28
CA TRP A 177 -11.88 -6.99 0.43
C TRP A 177 -10.37 -6.83 0.24
N MET A 178 -9.59 -6.86 1.33
CA MET A 178 -8.14 -6.63 1.29
C MET A 178 -7.35 -7.78 0.67
N VAL A 179 -7.73 -9.04 0.96
CA VAL A 179 -6.91 -10.19 0.55
C VAL A 179 -7.39 -10.90 -0.70
N GLU A 180 -8.62 -10.62 -1.15
CA GLU A 180 -9.20 -11.24 -2.34
C GLU A 180 -9.50 -10.22 -3.43
N ASP A 181 -10.41 -9.26 -3.18
CA ASP A 181 -10.89 -8.36 -4.21
C ASP A 181 -9.80 -7.39 -4.68
N ILE A 182 -8.99 -6.84 -3.77
CA ILE A 182 -7.88 -5.95 -4.12
C ILE A 182 -6.77 -6.65 -4.92
N PRO A 183 -6.29 -7.85 -4.56
CA PRO A 183 -5.38 -8.61 -5.43
C PRO A 183 -5.98 -8.99 -6.77
N ASP A 184 -7.24 -9.42 -6.84
CA ASP A 184 -7.92 -9.75 -8.10
C ASP A 184 -8.04 -8.51 -9.01
N PHE A 185 -8.42 -7.37 -8.45
CA PHE A 185 -8.41 -6.09 -9.15
C PHE A 185 -7.01 -5.74 -9.68
N THR A 186 -5.98 -5.92 -8.86
CA THR A 186 -4.60 -5.60 -9.24
C THR A 186 -4.14 -6.48 -10.40
N LYS A 187 -4.39 -7.79 -10.33
CA LYS A 187 -4.07 -8.75 -11.39
C LYS A 187 -4.84 -8.50 -12.70
N ALA A 188 -6.08 -8.01 -12.60
CA ALA A 188 -6.87 -7.66 -13.77
C ALA A 188 -6.30 -6.47 -14.55
N ASN A 189 -5.58 -5.57 -13.87
CA ASN A 189 -5.16 -4.29 -14.42
C ASN A 189 -3.65 -4.18 -14.67
N PHE A 190 -2.81 -4.90 -13.92
CA PHE A 190 -1.36 -4.69 -13.91
C PHE A 190 -0.59 -5.98 -14.06
N ARG A 191 0.63 -5.89 -14.67
CA ARG A 191 1.61 -6.97 -14.68
C ARG A 191 2.15 -7.18 -13.28
N THR A 192 1.99 -8.39 -12.76
CA THR A 192 2.40 -8.75 -11.43
C THR A 192 3.16 -10.08 -11.44
N TRP A 193 3.80 -10.40 -10.33
CA TRP A 193 4.32 -11.73 -10.11
C TRP A 193 3.19 -12.68 -9.72
N THR A 194 3.23 -13.92 -10.22
CA THR A 194 2.30 -14.98 -9.80
C THR A 194 2.56 -15.44 -8.38
N SER A 195 3.84 -15.42 -7.96
CA SER A 195 4.25 -15.85 -6.61
C SER A 195 4.03 -14.77 -5.57
N ARG A 196 3.92 -15.20 -4.31
CA ARG A 196 3.85 -14.33 -3.13
C ARG A 196 5.05 -13.39 -2.98
N ASP A 197 6.16 -13.70 -3.63
CA ASP A 197 7.39 -12.90 -3.56
C ASP A 197 7.23 -11.50 -4.19
N GLY A 198 6.20 -11.32 -4.99
CA GLY A 198 5.81 -10.04 -5.55
C GLY A 198 4.74 -9.29 -4.76
N TRP A 199 4.27 -9.78 -3.60
CA TRP A 199 3.11 -9.21 -2.91
C TRP A 199 3.41 -8.88 -1.45
N ALA A 200 3.18 -7.62 -1.09
CA ALA A 200 3.40 -7.12 0.26
C ALA A 200 2.32 -6.12 0.67
N PHE A 201 2.24 -5.90 1.97
CA PHE A 201 1.45 -4.83 2.57
C PHE A 201 2.34 -3.75 3.19
N MET A 202 1.82 -2.55 3.28
CA MET A 202 2.28 -1.54 4.21
C MET A 202 1.09 -0.80 4.83
N GLY A 203 1.29 -0.22 5.97
CA GLY A 203 0.26 0.60 6.57
C GLY A 203 0.71 1.30 7.84
N SER A 204 -0.13 2.21 8.34
CA SER A 204 0.13 2.89 9.59
C SER A 204 -1.06 2.80 10.54
N SER A 205 -0.78 2.71 11.84
CA SER A 205 -1.81 2.60 12.88
C SER A 205 -2.77 1.42 12.57
N ALA A 206 -4.07 1.62 12.49
CA ALA A 206 -5.04 0.59 12.09
C ALA A 206 -4.69 -0.11 10.76
N GLY A 207 -4.16 0.64 9.78
CA GLY A 207 -3.68 0.07 8.52
C GLY A 207 -2.39 -0.74 8.69
N GLY A 208 -1.52 -0.33 9.61
CA GLY A 208 -0.33 -1.10 9.98
C GLY A 208 -0.68 -2.42 10.65
N PHE A 209 -1.68 -2.41 11.55
CA PHE A 209 -2.26 -3.63 12.12
C PHE A 209 -2.76 -4.58 11.01
N GLY A 210 -3.58 -4.06 10.08
CA GLY A 210 -4.05 -4.85 8.94
C GLY A 210 -2.91 -5.42 8.11
N ALA A 211 -1.86 -4.62 7.85
CA ALA A 211 -0.72 -5.02 7.03
C ALA A 211 -0.01 -6.26 7.57
N PHE A 212 0.48 -6.24 8.81
CA PHE A 212 1.22 -7.38 9.36
C PHE A 212 0.32 -8.57 9.70
N LYS A 213 -0.93 -8.33 10.12
CA LYS A 213 -1.92 -9.39 10.34
C LYS A 213 -2.16 -10.20 9.06
N HIS A 214 -2.37 -9.54 7.92
CA HIS A 214 -2.64 -10.24 6.66
C HIS A 214 -1.47 -11.09 6.20
N VAL A 215 -0.24 -10.64 6.39
CA VAL A 215 0.95 -11.43 6.05
C VAL A 215 1.06 -12.68 6.93
N LEU A 216 0.76 -12.58 8.22
CA LEU A 216 0.72 -13.72 9.13
C LEU A 216 -0.45 -14.69 8.85
N LYS A 217 -1.60 -14.15 8.45
CA LYS A 217 -2.81 -14.96 8.18
C LYS A 217 -2.78 -15.65 6.83
N HIS A 218 -2.13 -15.04 5.83
CA HIS A 218 -2.06 -15.51 4.45
C HIS A 218 -0.60 -15.58 3.95
N PRO A 219 0.27 -16.37 4.64
CA PRO A 219 1.69 -16.44 4.33
C PRO A 219 1.99 -17.10 2.98
N ASP A 220 1.02 -17.81 2.41
CA ASP A 220 1.06 -18.38 1.05
C ASP A 220 0.81 -17.34 -0.06
N ARG A 221 0.29 -16.17 0.27
CA ARG A 221 -0.11 -15.11 -0.68
C ARG A 221 0.70 -13.84 -0.57
N PHE A 222 1.16 -13.50 0.63
CA PHE A 222 1.89 -12.27 0.93
C PHE A 222 3.18 -12.58 1.68
N LYS A 223 4.27 -11.92 1.30
CA LYS A 223 5.60 -12.22 1.84
C LYS A 223 6.03 -11.27 2.95
N ALA A 224 5.73 -9.98 2.82
CA ALA A 224 6.29 -8.98 3.70
C ALA A 224 5.29 -7.88 4.09
N ALA A 225 5.54 -7.23 5.23
CA ALA A 225 4.80 -6.05 5.66
C ALA A 225 5.72 -4.97 6.24
N ILE A 226 5.37 -3.70 6.00
CA ILE A 226 5.84 -2.55 6.78
C ILE A 226 4.67 -2.09 7.65
N ALA A 227 4.83 -2.17 8.97
CA ALA A 227 3.80 -1.89 9.96
C ALA A 227 4.23 -0.71 10.85
N SER A 228 3.65 0.46 10.61
CA SER A 228 4.06 1.71 11.25
C SER A 228 3.10 2.11 12.37
N GLY A 229 3.62 2.35 13.60
CA GLY A 229 2.86 2.83 14.74
C GLY A 229 1.67 1.94 15.10
N VAL A 230 1.87 0.63 15.20
CA VAL A 230 0.77 -0.35 15.25
C VAL A 230 0.42 -0.81 16.65
N ASP A 231 -0.86 -1.12 16.84
CA ASP A 231 -1.29 -2.05 17.88
C ASP A 231 -1.07 -3.51 17.45
N ILE A 232 -0.84 -4.39 18.44
CA ILE A 232 -0.43 -5.77 18.18
C ILE A 232 -1.62 -6.74 18.23
N VAL A 233 -2.73 -6.32 18.85
CA VAL A 233 -3.93 -7.15 19.02
C VAL A 233 -5.14 -6.48 18.40
N PRO A 234 -6.19 -7.25 18.01
CA PRO A 234 -7.44 -6.68 17.55
C PRO A 234 -8.09 -5.80 18.64
N ASP A 235 -8.55 -4.61 18.28
CA ASP A 235 -9.12 -3.64 19.23
C ASP A 235 -10.49 -3.06 18.82
N SER A 236 -11.04 -3.50 17.70
CA SER A 236 -12.34 -3.02 17.24
C SER A 236 -13.46 -3.38 18.23
N ALA A 237 -14.28 -2.40 18.58
CA ALA A 237 -15.48 -2.64 19.39
C ALA A 237 -16.50 -3.58 18.71
N LEU A 238 -16.40 -3.78 17.39
CA LEU A 238 -17.26 -4.67 16.61
C LEU A 238 -17.04 -6.17 16.93
N TRP A 239 -15.93 -6.52 17.58
CA TRP A 239 -15.67 -7.88 18.04
C TRP A 239 -16.54 -8.33 19.22
N LYS A 240 -17.29 -7.40 19.84
CA LYS A 240 -18.15 -7.74 20.99
C LYS A 240 -19.05 -8.93 20.67
N GLY A 241 -18.93 -9.98 21.47
CA GLY A 241 -19.69 -11.24 21.29
C GLY A 241 -19.07 -12.21 20.27
N ASN A 242 -17.96 -11.86 19.61
CA ASN A 242 -17.31 -12.66 18.56
C ASN A 242 -15.86 -13.05 18.93
N THR A 243 -15.60 -13.42 20.19
CA THR A 243 -14.24 -13.69 20.70
C THR A 243 -13.48 -14.74 19.88
N GLN A 244 -14.16 -15.83 19.48
CA GLN A 244 -13.51 -16.87 18.67
C GLN A 244 -13.05 -16.34 17.30
N ALA A 245 -13.87 -15.51 16.65
CA ALA A 245 -13.51 -14.90 15.37
C ALA A 245 -12.40 -13.86 15.55
N MET A 246 -12.44 -13.07 16.63
CA MET A 246 -11.38 -12.13 17.00
C MET A 246 -10.04 -12.86 17.22
N ASP A 247 -10.07 -13.98 17.90
CA ASP A 247 -8.89 -14.83 18.16
C ASP A 247 -8.27 -15.38 16.87
N ALA A 248 -9.09 -15.71 15.87
CA ALA A 248 -8.63 -16.16 14.55
C ALA A 248 -7.98 -15.03 13.72
N ASP A 249 -8.14 -13.77 14.14
CA ASP A 249 -7.53 -12.57 13.55
C ASP A 249 -6.48 -11.91 14.45
N ASN A 250 -6.14 -12.54 15.59
CA ASN A 250 -5.12 -12.03 16.50
C ASN A 250 -3.71 -12.37 15.99
N PRO A 251 -2.86 -11.36 15.70
CA PRO A 251 -1.51 -11.57 15.17
C PRO A 251 -0.62 -12.46 16.02
N GLU A 252 -0.72 -12.40 17.35
CA GLU A 252 0.07 -13.26 18.24
C GLU A 252 -0.30 -14.73 18.05
N LYS A 253 -1.61 -15.03 17.93
CA LYS A 253 -2.10 -16.40 17.68
C LYS A 253 -1.75 -16.87 16.27
N LEU A 254 -1.83 -15.97 15.27
CA LEU A 254 -1.44 -16.26 13.89
C LEU A 254 0.05 -16.56 13.79
N ALA A 255 0.91 -15.77 14.45
CA ALA A 255 2.34 -16.00 14.48
C ALA A 255 2.69 -17.32 15.17
N ALA A 256 2.10 -17.59 16.34
CA ALA A 256 2.30 -18.86 17.05
C ALA A 256 1.89 -20.07 16.18
N LYS A 257 0.76 -19.98 15.49
CA LYS A 257 0.29 -21.03 14.56
C LYS A 257 1.27 -21.22 13.39
N LEU A 258 1.74 -20.13 12.78
CA LEU A 258 2.68 -20.19 11.66
C LEU A 258 4.01 -20.83 12.08
N ILE A 259 4.53 -20.45 13.24
CA ILE A 259 5.76 -21.04 13.82
C ILE A 259 5.58 -22.54 14.06
N ALA A 260 4.48 -22.94 14.70
CA ALA A 260 4.21 -24.34 14.99
C ALA A 260 4.05 -25.20 13.72
N ALA A 261 3.50 -24.63 12.66
CA ALA A 261 3.31 -25.32 11.38
C ALA A 261 4.59 -25.39 10.53
N GLY A 262 5.63 -24.61 10.82
CA GLY A 262 6.81 -24.47 9.96
C GLY A 262 6.43 -23.98 8.56
N GLY A 263 5.53 -23.02 8.49
CA GLY A 263 5.01 -22.48 7.20
C GLY A 263 6.01 -21.62 6.43
N PRO A 264 5.56 -20.95 5.35
CA PRO A 264 6.44 -20.08 4.56
C PRO A 264 6.97 -18.91 5.38
N ASP A 265 8.21 -18.50 5.11
CA ASP A 265 8.84 -17.32 5.73
C ASP A 265 8.03 -16.05 5.46
N VAL A 266 7.76 -15.28 6.49
CA VAL A 266 7.15 -13.93 6.42
C VAL A 266 8.06 -12.91 7.07
N TYR A 267 8.06 -11.70 6.52
CA TYR A 267 8.96 -10.63 6.90
C TYR A 267 8.14 -9.41 7.35
N ILE A 268 8.36 -8.94 8.59
CA ILE A 268 7.62 -7.83 9.18
C ILE A 268 8.62 -6.78 9.69
N ASN A 269 8.53 -5.59 9.13
CA ASN A 269 9.27 -4.43 9.63
C ASN A 269 8.32 -3.52 10.41
N PHE A 270 8.55 -3.39 11.71
CA PHE A 270 7.87 -2.40 12.53
C PHE A 270 8.57 -1.06 12.41
N GLN A 271 7.81 0.01 12.23
CA GLN A 271 8.30 1.39 12.29
C GLN A 271 7.67 2.09 13.49
N ILE A 272 8.47 2.73 14.32
CA ILE A 272 7.99 3.48 15.49
C ILE A 272 8.82 4.73 15.68
N GLY A 273 8.16 5.87 15.85
CA GLY A 273 8.81 7.12 16.18
C GLY A 273 9.22 7.19 17.65
N THR A 274 10.30 7.93 17.97
CA THR A 274 10.74 8.10 19.35
C THR A 274 9.76 8.93 20.21
N ALA A 275 8.88 9.71 19.57
CA ALA A 275 7.82 10.45 20.24
C ALA A 275 6.48 9.68 20.29
N GLU A 276 6.47 8.38 19.90
CA GLU A 276 5.30 7.51 19.96
C GLU A 276 5.35 6.59 21.18
N THR A 277 4.16 6.08 21.55
CA THR A 277 4.01 4.95 22.49
C THR A 277 3.89 3.63 21.72
N GLY A 278 4.00 2.49 22.42
CA GLY A 278 3.77 1.16 21.82
C GLY A 278 5.02 0.47 21.30
N ARG A 279 6.20 1.07 21.45
CA ARG A 279 7.48 0.43 21.12
C ARG A 279 7.69 -0.87 21.90
N ASP A 280 7.37 -0.86 23.16
CA ASP A 280 7.45 -2.01 24.07
C ASP A 280 6.57 -3.18 23.61
N LYS A 281 5.38 -2.89 23.06
CA LYS A 281 4.48 -3.91 22.50
C LYS A 281 5.08 -4.56 21.25
N ALA A 282 5.66 -3.76 20.34
CA ALA A 282 6.30 -4.28 19.14
C ALA A 282 7.55 -5.10 19.49
N GLU A 283 8.40 -4.60 20.40
CA GLU A 283 9.58 -5.32 20.90
C GLU A 283 9.18 -6.65 21.60
N LYS A 284 8.11 -6.63 22.39
CA LYS A 284 7.57 -7.85 23.00
C LYS A 284 7.12 -8.87 21.93
N PHE A 285 6.34 -8.43 20.93
CA PHE A 285 5.94 -9.30 19.84
C PHE A 285 7.15 -9.90 19.11
N MET A 286 8.17 -9.08 18.83
CA MET A 286 9.41 -9.54 18.18
C MET A 286 10.15 -10.57 19.02
N ASN A 287 10.26 -10.35 20.33
CA ASN A 287 10.92 -11.27 21.24
C ASN A 287 10.19 -12.61 21.36
N ASP A 288 8.86 -12.58 21.39
CA ASP A 288 8.04 -13.77 21.56
C ASP A 288 7.91 -14.58 20.26
N PHE A 289 7.75 -13.90 19.13
CA PHE A 289 7.37 -14.50 17.85
C PHE A 289 8.35 -14.28 16.70
N GLY A 290 9.39 -13.46 16.84
CA GLY A 290 10.42 -13.24 15.80
C GLY A 290 11.37 -14.44 15.66
N LYS A 291 10.83 -15.60 15.31
CA LYS A 291 11.58 -16.88 15.19
C LYS A 291 10.94 -17.82 14.18
N GLY A 292 11.71 -18.84 13.77
CA GLY A 292 11.25 -19.78 12.74
C GLY A 292 10.91 -19.03 11.45
N PRO A 293 9.72 -19.25 10.86
CA PRO A 293 9.31 -18.57 9.62
C PRO A 293 8.89 -17.10 9.82
N VAL A 294 8.84 -16.58 11.04
CA VAL A 294 8.44 -15.20 11.31
C VAL A 294 9.68 -14.33 11.53
N HIS A 295 10.07 -13.58 10.51
CA HIS A 295 11.23 -12.67 10.55
C HIS A 295 10.76 -11.27 10.87
N THR A 296 11.28 -10.69 11.94
CA THR A 296 10.89 -9.34 12.39
C THR A 296 12.09 -8.40 12.43
N SER A 297 11.83 -7.12 12.23
CA SER A 297 12.79 -6.03 12.40
C SER A 297 12.10 -4.79 12.94
N LEU A 298 12.85 -3.93 13.62
CA LEU A 298 12.36 -2.66 14.13
C LEU A 298 13.18 -1.51 13.56
N GLN A 299 12.50 -0.53 12.98
CA GLN A 299 13.05 0.76 12.62
C GLN A 299 12.53 1.82 13.58
N VAL A 300 13.42 2.41 14.34
CA VAL A 300 13.11 3.55 15.21
C VAL A 300 13.35 4.84 14.42
N ILE A 301 12.31 5.65 14.29
CA ILE A 301 12.36 6.93 13.58
C ILE A 301 12.67 8.03 14.60
N GLN A 302 13.88 8.57 14.56
CA GLN A 302 14.29 9.63 15.49
C GLN A 302 13.38 10.86 15.32
N ASP A 303 12.88 11.42 16.45
CA ASP A 303 11.91 12.51 16.50
C ASP A 303 10.65 12.24 15.66
N GLY A 304 10.32 10.97 15.47
CA GLY A 304 9.11 10.54 14.78
C GLY A 304 7.90 10.59 15.69
N GLU A 305 6.81 11.12 15.17
CA GLU A 305 5.49 11.16 15.79
C GLU A 305 4.54 10.17 15.13
N HIS A 306 3.41 9.88 15.77
CA HIS A 306 2.36 9.02 15.23
C HIS A 306 1.63 9.68 14.05
N ASN A 307 2.33 9.87 12.94
CA ASN A 307 1.78 10.47 11.72
C ASN A 307 2.47 9.98 10.45
N GLY A 308 1.75 10.13 9.33
CA GLY A 308 2.23 9.66 8.03
C GLY A 308 3.52 10.32 7.53
N LYS A 309 3.82 11.57 7.94
CA LYS A 309 5.08 12.24 7.53
C LYS A 309 6.28 11.56 8.16
N SER A 310 6.19 11.24 9.45
CA SER A 310 7.22 10.49 10.17
C SER A 310 7.43 9.11 9.53
N TYR A 311 6.36 8.41 9.21
CA TYR A 311 6.46 7.08 8.60
C TYR A 311 7.05 7.10 7.19
N VAL A 312 6.70 8.07 6.33
CA VAL A 312 7.34 8.22 5.02
C VAL A 312 8.82 8.57 5.15
N ARG A 313 9.21 9.36 6.16
CA ARG A 313 10.61 9.60 6.46
C ARG A 313 11.33 8.29 6.80
N GLY A 314 10.79 7.48 7.70
CA GLY A 314 11.33 6.17 8.03
C GLY A 314 11.40 5.23 6.81
N MET A 315 10.41 5.27 5.93
CA MET A 315 10.46 4.52 4.67
C MET A 315 11.65 4.93 3.80
N ARG A 316 11.91 6.24 3.65
CA ARG A 316 13.09 6.76 2.91
C ARG A 316 14.42 6.38 3.58
N GLU A 317 14.44 6.36 4.91
CA GLU A 317 15.64 6.10 5.71
C GLU A 317 16.00 4.60 5.80
N GLY A 318 15.04 3.67 5.57
CA GLY A 318 15.37 2.25 5.71
C GLY A 318 14.31 1.25 5.31
N SER A 319 13.02 1.44 5.62
CA SER A 319 12.03 0.37 5.44
C SER A 319 11.78 0.02 3.98
N LEU A 320 11.86 0.97 3.03
CA LEU A 320 11.77 0.66 1.60
C LEU A 320 12.96 -0.17 1.12
N GLU A 321 14.16 0.14 1.60
CA GLU A 321 15.35 -0.66 1.28
C GLU A 321 15.25 -2.06 1.91
N TRP A 322 14.77 -2.13 3.15
CA TRP A 322 14.61 -3.40 3.86
C TRP A 322 13.61 -4.32 3.15
N ILE A 323 12.41 -3.83 2.81
CA ILE A 323 11.41 -4.67 2.13
C ILE A 323 11.86 -5.07 0.73
N SER A 324 12.62 -4.22 0.06
CA SER A 324 13.15 -4.49 -1.28
C SER A 324 14.16 -5.64 -1.31
N LYS A 325 14.86 -5.91 -0.20
CA LYS A 325 15.80 -7.04 -0.08
C LYS A 325 15.10 -8.39 0.01
N VAL A 326 13.84 -8.42 0.43
CA VAL A 326 13.07 -9.67 0.61
C VAL A 326 12.04 -9.90 -0.49
N MET A 327 11.72 -8.88 -1.29
CA MET A 327 10.74 -8.95 -2.37
C MET A 327 11.38 -9.23 -3.73
N LYS A 328 10.61 -9.75 -4.68
CA LYS A 328 11.03 -9.94 -6.07
C LYS A 328 10.80 -8.67 -6.89
N GLY A 329 11.88 -8.05 -7.37
CA GLY A 329 11.85 -6.89 -8.26
C GLY A 329 11.59 -7.27 -9.72
N PRO A 330 11.35 -6.28 -10.62
CA PRO A 330 11.22 -6.54 -12.05
C PRO A 330 12.55 -6.97 -12.64
N THR A 331 12.48 -7.89 -13.62
CA THR A 331 13.64 -8.43 -14.33
C THR A 331 13.71 -7.78 -15.71
N PRO A 332 14.84 -7.14 -16.07
CA PRO A 332 15.02 -6.61 -17.42
C PRO A 332 14.99 -7.71 -18.49
N ASP A 333 14.40 -7.40 -19.64
CA ASP A 333 14.40 -8.26 -20.80
C ASP A 333 15.85 -8.43 -21.32
N PRO A 334 16.35 -9.68 -21.51
CA PRO A 334 17.68 -9.93 -22.02
C PRO A 334 17.92 -9.36 -23.43
N ALA A 335 16.88 -9.23 -24.25
CA ALA A 335 16.97 -8.72 -25.62
C ALA A 335 17.15 -7.19 -25.72
N VAL A 336 17.04 -6.46 -24.63
CA VAL A 336 17.11 -4.98 -24.56
C VAL A 336 18.42 -4.49 -23.91
N ARG A 337 19.46 -5.32 -23.89
CA ARG A 337 20.79 -4.95 -23.40
C ARG A 337 21.61 -4.23 -24.45
#